data_7720434b6943519e34b3a403eab71de4
#
_entry.id   7720434b6943519e34b3a403eab71de4
#
_cell.length_a   1.000
_cell.length_b   1.000
_cell.length_c   1.000
_cell.angle_alpha   90.00
_cell.angle_beta   90.00
_cell.angle_gamma   90.00
#
_symmetry.space_group_name_H-M   'P 1'
#
loop_
_entity.id
_entity.type
_entity.pdbx_description
1 polymer ?
#
loop_
_entity_poly.entity_id
_entity_poly.type
_entity_poly.pdbx_seq_one_letter_code
_entity_poly.pdbx_strand_id
1 'polypeptide(L)'
;MNEKPGGVRKRPPPPSSLTQQPETLLQMLLPFLPVMLLSARAVLVASVAAPALTFRGTDPITGQPVVCDRCPPGTYLRARCTMTRKSECAPCPPGSFTELWNHIGKCLRCGVCGHDQVVKKACSADSDCQCQCKDGYYYQKNYDMCLRHRECPSGEGVLTEGTADEDTVCHTCPNGTYSDTMSAHQTCTEHKSCRAAGQQLVLKGSIWHDSLCVSCTELQSRDGASYLREILPAFFAHHTLTVKRLRRIVHHLPSEDGKKQAGTSTLNLPELRVRINAWVASATAQQIRRLPEALIKAGANNVVFSVSLLRYKEKSSSSLQCH
;
A
#
# COMPACT_ATOMS: atom_id res chain seq x y z
N MET A 1 -0.89 71.28 -13.11
CA MET A 1 -0.83 71.55 -14.58
C MET A 1 -0.43 70.24 -15.26
N ASN A 2 -1.23 69.86 -16.23
CA ASN A 2 -1.15 68.75 -17.17
C ASN A 2 -1.63 67.37 -16.65
N GLU A 3 -2.93 67.25 -16.77
CA GLU A 3 -3.64 65.97 -16.99
C GLU A 3 -3.25 65.37 -18.35
N LYS A 4 -3.13 64.05 -18.41
CA LYS A 4 -3.18 63.29 -19.65
C LYS A 4 -4.33 62.27 -19.60
N PRO A 5 -5.15 62.20 -20.67
CA PRO A 5 -6.41 61.50 -20.68
C PRO A 5 -6.24 59.99 -20.93
N GLY A 6 -7.21 59.26 -20.40
CA GLY A 6 -7.31 57.79 -20.47
C GLY A 6 -7.49 57.23 -21.85
N GLY A 7 -6.67 56.27 -22.21
CA GLY A 7 -6.80 55.44 -23.40
C GLY A 7 -7.73 54.25 -23.15
N VAL A 8 -8.92 54.31 -23.76
CA VAL A 8 -9.88 53.17 -23.82
C VAL A 8 -9.29 52.12 -24.77
N ARG A 9 -8.86 50.97 -24.21
CA ARG A 9 -8.52 49.79 -25.00
C ARG A 9 -9.80 49.12 -25.50
N LYS A 10 -10.07 49.23 -26.79
CA LYS A 10 -11.09 48.46 -27.52
C LYS A 10 -10.66 46.98 -27.51
N ARG A 11 -11.57 46.10 -27.08
CA ARG A 11 -11.44 44.65 -27.23
C ARG A 11 -11.52 44.30 -28.73
N PRO A 12 -10.70 43.34 -29.21
CA PRO A 12 -10.87 42.80 -30.55
C PRO A 12 -12.15 41.92 -30.61
N PRO A 13 -12.80 41.84 -31.79
CA PRO A 13 -13.98 41.00 -31.99
C PRO A 13 -13.63 39.51 -31.89
N PRO A 14 -14.60 38.64 -31.54
CA PRO A 14 -14.36 37.19 -31.48
C PRO A 14 -14.13 36.65 -32.89
N PRO A 15 -13.28 35.61 -33.05
CA PRO A 15 -13.08 34.97 -34.34
C PRO A 15 -14.36 34.21 -34.74
N SER A 16 -14.79 34.49 -35.99
CA SER A 16 -15.87 33.81 -36.68
C SER A 16 -15.66 32.29 -36.69
N SER A 17 -16.65 31.56 -36.24
CA SER A 17 -16.79 30.12 -36.31
C SER A 17 -16.70 29.63 -37.77
N LEU A 18 -15.58 29.03 -38.14
CA LEU A 18 -15.48 28.19 -39.32
C LEU A 18 -15.97 26.78 -38.91
N THR A 19 -17.23 26.55 -39.23
CA THR A 19 -17.82 25.21 -39.30
C THR A 19 -17.15 24.45 -40.46
N GLN A 20 -16.05 23.78 -40.21
CA GLN A 20 -15.51 22.76 -41.14
C GLN A 20 -16.36 21.51 -41.03
N GLN A 21 -17.02 21.18 -42.16
CA GLN A 21 -17.78 19.95 -42.34
C GLN A 21 -16.84 18.74 -42.21
N PRO A 22 -17.24 17.67 -41.49
CA PRO A 22 -16.40 16.48 -41.29
C PRO A 22 -16.24 15.59 -42.53
N GLU A 23 -16.86 15.95 -43.64
CA GLU A 23 -16.88 15.10 -44.86
C GLU A 23 -15.60 15.10 -45.67
N THR A 24 -14.80 16.17 -45.62
CA THR A 24 -13.59 16.30 -46.45
C THR A 24 -12.38 15.55 -45.92
N LEU A 25 -12.32 15.30 -44.61
CA LEU A 25 -11.25 14.49 -43.98
C LEU A 25 -11.38 13.01 -44.27
N LEU A 26 -12.62 12.50 -44.35
CA LEU A 26 -12.89 11.11 -44.64
C LEU A 26 -12.55 10.74 -46.09
N GLN A 27 -12.76 11.66 -47.04
CA GLN A 27 -12.46 11.43 -48.46
C GLN A 27 -10.94 11.49 -48.78
N MET A 28 -10.14 12.23 -47.99
CA MET A 28 -8.67 12.24 -48.16
C MET A 28 -7.95 11.01 -47.58
N LEU A 29 -8.57 10.32 -46.59
CA LEU A 29 -7.97 9.14 -45.98
C LEU A 29 -8.32 7.83 -46.68
N LEU A 30 -9.35 7.79 -47.55
CA LEU A 30 -9.76 6.60 -48.25
C LEU A 30 -8.68 5.99 -49.17
N PRO A 31 -7.84 6.74 -49.91
CA PRO A 31 -6.81 6.14 -50.77
C PRO A 31 -5.64 5.52 -49.99
N PHE A 32 -5.44 5.91 -48.72
CA PHE A 32 -4.36 5.38 -47.86
C PHE A 32 -4.75 4.18 -47.01
N LEU A 33 -6.07 3.88 -46.91
CA LEU A 33 -6.57 2.74 -46.14
C LEU A 33 -5.96 1.39 -46.53
N PRO A 34 -5.80 1.04 -47.86
CA PRO A 34 -5.19 -0.22 -48.24
C PRO A 34 -3.69 -0.27 -47.93
N VAL A 35 -2.99 0.87 -47.92
CA VAL A 35 -1.54 0.92 -47.62
C VAL A 35 -1.35 0.76 -46.10
N MET A 36 -2.21 1.36 -45.26
CA MET A 36 -2.20 1.18 -43.79
C MET A 36 -2.57 -0.25 -43.39
N LEU A 37 -3.53 -0.89 -44.08
CA LEU A 37 -3.91 -2.29 -43.83
C LEU A 37 -2.83 -3.27 -44.28
N LEU A 38 -2.07 -2.95 -45.32
CA LEU A 38 -0.92 -3.76 -45.77
C LEU A 38 0.27 -3.59 -44.82
N SER A 39 0.53 -2.39 -44.29
CA SER A 39 1.60 -2.16 -43.32
C SER A 39 1.28 -2.77 -41.95
N ALA A 40 0.01 -2.81 -41.54
CA ALA A 40 -0.41 -3.50 -40.31
C ALA A 40 -0.28 -5.00 -40.34
N ARG A 41 -0.33 -5.60 -41.56
CA ARG A 41 -0.07 -7.04 -41.72
C ARG A 41 1.41 -7.42 -41.81
N ALA A 42 2.30 -6.47 -42.07
CA ALA A 42 3.75 -6.69 -42.17
C ALA A 42 4.49 -6.68 -40.81
N VAL A 43 3.84 -6.32 -39.68
CA VAL A 43 4.51 -6.15 -38.39
C VAL A 43 4.35 -7.36 -37.45
N LEU A 44 3.66 -8.42 -37.84
CA LEU A 44 3.41 -9.55 -36.93
C LEU A 44 3.65 -10.91 -37.55
N VAL A 45 4.86 -11.15 -38.02
CA VAL A 45 5.44 -12.48 -37.96
C VAL A 45 6.90 -12.34 -37.54
N ALA A 46 7.14 -11.97 -36.30
CA ALA A 46 8.30 -12.48 -35.62
C ALA A 46 8.05 -14.00 -35.51
N SER A 47 8.46 -14.72 -36.52
CA SER A 47 8.55 -16.16 -36.48
C SER A 47 9.39 -16.49 -35.26
N VAL A 48 8.76 -16.89 -34.16
CA VAL A 48 9.44 -17.61 -33.11
C VAL A 48 10.00 -18.83 -33.79
N ALA A 49 11.30 -18.80 -34.15
CA ALA A 49 11.98 -19.91 -34.77
C ALA A 49 11.71 -21.13 -33.88
N ALA A 50 11.06 -22.14 -34.44
CA ALA A 50 10.83 -23.39 -33.71
C ALA A 50 12.17 -23.84 -33.13
N PRO A 51 12.22 -24.25 -31.85
CA PRO A 51 13.46 -24.60 -31.19
C PRO A 51 14.15 -25.67 -32.03
N ALA A 52 15.43 -25.48 -32.35
CA ALA A 52 16.19 -26.48 -33.10
C ALA A 52 16.17 -27.79 -32.30
N LEU A 53 15.44 -28.78 -32.78
CA LEU A 53 15.25 -30.08 -32.12
C LEU A 53 16.51 -30.96 -32.14
N THR A 54 17.57 -30.50 -32.84
CA THR A 54 18.85 -31.21 -32.96
C THR A 54 20.02 -30.35 -32.49
N PHE A 55 21.14 -30.99 -32.19
CA PHE A 55 22.43 -30.35 -31.91
C PHE A 55 23.57 -31.09 -32.55
N ARG A 56 24.66 -30.39 -32.85
CA ARG A 56 25.87 -30.99 -33.34
C ARG A 56 26.73 -31.51 -32.19
N GLY A 57 27.15 -32.75 -32.30
CA GLY A 57 28.01 -33.42 -31.34
C GLY A 57 29.13 -34.20 -32.04
N THR A 58 29.89 -34.92 -31.25
CA THR A 58 30.93 -35.85 -31.71
C THR A 58 30.54 -37.25 -31.25
N ASP A 59 30.58 -38.21 -32.16
CA ASP A 59 30.35 -39.62 -31.84
C ASP A 59 31.43 -40.08 -30.85
N PRO A 60 31.04 -40.54 -29.63
CA PRO A 60 31.98 -40.93 -28.58
C PRO A 60 32.83 -42.15 -28.92
N ILE A 61 32.46 -42.92 -29.97
CA ILE A 61 33.16 -44.14 -30.36
C ILE A 61 34.15 -43.84 -31.51
N THR A 62 33.70 -43.10 -32.53
CA THR A 62 34.47 -42.89 -33.76
C THR A 62 35.18 -41.53 -33.81
N GLY A 63 34.80 -40.57 -32.94
CA GLY A 63 35.30 -39.20 -32.98
C GLY A 63 34.75 -38.34 -34.12
N GLN A 64 33.85 -38.87 -34.95
CA GLN A 64 33.30 -38.16 -36.11
C GLN A 64 32.17 -37.22 -35.71
N PRO A 65 31.96 -36.10 -36.46
CA PRO A 65 30.82 -35.20 -36.22
C PRO A 65 29.49 -35.93 -36.49
N VAL A 66 28.53 -35.73 -35.55
CA VAL A 66 27.20 -36.32 -35.66
C VAL A 66 26.14 -35.30 -35.29
N VAL A 67 24.95 -35.40 -35.87
CA VAL A 67 23.78 -34.59 -35.51
C VAL A 67 22.85 -35.42 -34.61
N CYS A 68 22.68 -34.99 -33.38
CA CYS A 68 21.91 -35.67 -32.35
C CYS A 68 20.57 -34.97 -32.08
N ASP A 69 19.53 -35.71 -31.71
CA ASP A 69 18.26 -35.18 -31.26
C ASP A 69 18.41 -34.60 -29.85
N ARG A 70 17.78 -33.44 -29.59
CA ARG A 70 17.63 -32.87 -28.22
C ARG A 70 16.55 -33.62 -27.44
N CYS A 71 16.68 -33.63 -26.14
CA CYS A 71 15.69 -34.16 -25.23
C CYS A 71 14.57 -33.16 -24.97
N PRO A 72 13.30 -33.58 -24.92
CA PRO A 72 12.17 -32.71 -24.65
C PRO A 72 12.16 -32.20 -23.19
N PRO A 73 11.38 -31.13 -22.90
CA PRO A 73 11.13 -30.67 -21.51
C PRO A 73 10.76 -31.85 -20.61
N GLY A 74 11.16 -31.80 -19.36
CA GLY A 74 10.94 -32.87 -18.38
C GLY A 74 11.94 -34.03 -18.47
N THR A 75 12.90 -33.96 -19.39
CA THR A 75 13.90 -35.04 -19.61
C THR A 75 15.31 -34.48 -19.77
N TYR A 76 16.32 -35.32 -19.56
CA TYR A 76 17.74 -34.98 -19.76
C TYR A 76 18.42 -36.01 -20.65
N LEU A 77 19.54 -35.64 -21.26
CA LEU A 77 20.32 -36.53 -22.15
C LEU A 77 21.11 -37.53 -21.29
N ARG A 78 20.61 -38.77 -21.21
CA ARG A 78 21.29 -39.88 -20.51
C ARG A 78 22.47 -40.44 -21.30
N ALA A 79 22.28 -40.65 -22.61
CA ALA A 79 23.35 -41.07 -23.50
C ALA A 79 23.32 -40.29 -24.83
N ARG A 80 24.52 -39.87 -25.27
CA ARG A 80 24.69 -39.18 -26.58
C ARG A 80 24.44 -40.12 -27.73
N CYS A 81 23.95 -39.55 -28.84
CA CYS A 81 23.81 -40.31 -30.09
C CYS A 81 25.17 -40.73 -30.64
N THR A 82 25.16 -41.79 -31.42
CA THR A 82 26.27 -42.27 -32.24
C THR A 82 25.84 -42.31 -33.68
N MET A 83 26.74 -42.73 -34.61
CA MET A 83 26.37 -42.94 -36.02
C MET A 83 25.27 -43.97 -36.21
N THR A 84 25.06 -44.89 -35.25
CA THR A 84 24.10 -45.99 -35.31
C THR A 84 22.99 -45.95 -34.25
N ARG A 85 23.08 -45.08 -33.27
CA ARG A 85 22.08 -44.94 -32.18
C ARG A 85 21.66 -43.47 -31.98
N LYS A 86 20.34 -43.26 -31.78
CA LYS A 86 19.78 -41.95 -31.41
C LYS A 86 20.14 -41.52 -29.97
N SER A 87 19.94 -40.23 -29.66
CA SER A 87 20.02 -39.71 -28.30
C SER A 87 19.08 -40.49 -27.37
N GLU A 88 19.57 -40.86 -26.20
CA GLU A 88 18.75 -41.51 -25.16
C GLU A 88 18.41 -40.48 -24.11
N CYS A 89 17.10 -40.15 -23.97
CA CYS A 89 16.59 -39.23 -22.95
C CYS A 89 15.99 -39.99 -21.79
N ALA A 90 16.19 -39.49 -20.56
CA ALA A 90 15.61 -40.05 -19.35
C ALA A 90 14.79 -38.98 -18.62
N PRO A 91 13.71 -39.35 -17.93
CA PRO A 91 12.88 -38.39 -17.20
C PRO A 91 13.66 -37.74 -16.05
N CYS A 92 13.35 -36.47 -15.74
CA CYS A 92 13.91 -35.78 -14.58
C CYS A 92 13.47 -36.46 -13.27
N PRO A 93 14.42 -36.76 -12.39
CA PRO A 93 14.09 -37.29 -11.07
C PRO A 93 13.31 -36.26 -10.23
N PRO A 94 12.53 -36.69 -9.21
CA PRO A 94 11.80 -35.79 -8.33
C PRO A 94 12.69 -34.69 -7.75
N GLY A 95 12.18 -33.44 -7.71
CA GLY A 95 12.93 -32.28 -7.24
C GLY A 95 13.90 -31.69 -8.29
N SER A 96 13.74 -32.06 -9.55
CA SER A 96 14.52 -31.49 -10.67
C SER A 96 13.67 -31.35 -11.94
N PHE A 97 14.09 -30.46 -12.84
CA PHE A 97 13.32 -30.10 -14.02
C PHE A 97 14.19 -29.72 -15.20
N THR A 98 13.59 -29.67 -16.40
CA THR A 98 14.10 -29.01 -17.61
C THR A 98 12.93 -28.37 -18.36
N GLU A 99 12.97 -27.06 -18.60
CA GLU A 99 11.88 -26.34 -19.25
C GLU A 99 11.95 -26.35 -20.77
N LEU A 100 13.14 -26.52 -21.31
CA LEU A 100 13.41 -26.38 -22.75
C LEU A 100 13.94 -27.67 -23.34
N TRP A 101 13.81 -27.82 -24.69
CA TRP A 101 14.53 -28.82 -25.44
C TRP A 101 16.04 -28.69 -25.21
N ASN A 102 16.66 -29.74 -24.72
CA ASN A 102 18.00 -29.68 -24.16
C ASN A 102 18.89 -30.85 -24.59
N HIS A 103 20.17 -30.77 -24.26
CA HIS A 103 21.17 -31.81 -24.39
C HIS A 103 22.08 -31.86 -23.15
N ILE A 104 21.56 -31.44 -22.00
CA ILE A 104 22.28 -31.45 -20.73
C ILE A 104 22.27 -32.87 -20.12
N GLY A 105 23.35 -33.26 -19.46
CA GLY A 105 23.51 -34.59 -18.89
C GLY A 105 22.80 -34.82 -17.54
N LYS A 106 22.10 -33.82 -17.00
CA LYS A 106 21.30 -33.91 -15.78
C LYS A 106 20.28 -32.75 -15.72
N CYS A 107 19.15 -33.01 -15.08
CA CYS A 107 18.16 -31.95 -14.85
C CYS A 107 18.64 -30.90 -13.83
N LEU A 108 18.09 -29.70 -13.92
CA LEU A 108 18.29 -28.61 -12.96
C LEU A 108 17.55 -28.92 -11.67
N ARG A 109 18.07 -28.52 -10.53
CA ARG A 109 17.34 -28.63 -9.26
C ARG A 109 16.21 -27.62 -9.22
N CYS A 110 15.06 -28.03 -8.66
CA CYS A 110 13.97 -27.10 -8.38
C CYS A 110 14.43 -26.00 -7.43
N GLY A 111 14.01 -24.78 -7.73
CA GLY A 111 14.16 -23.63 -6.86
C GLY A 111 13.39 -23.83 -5.53
N VAL A 112 13.78 -23.08 -4.54
CA VAL A 112 13.12 -23.01 -3.24
C VAL A 112 12.71 -21.56 -2.99
N CYS A 113 11.47 -21.37 -2.55
CA CYS A 113 10.98 -20.02 -2.25
C CYS A 113 11.77 -19.39 -1.10
N GLY A 114 12.10 -18.12 -1.27
CA GLY A 114 12.87 -17.33 -0.32
C GLY A 114 12.07 -16.94 0.92
N HIS A 115 12.69 -16.09 1.75
CA HIS A 115 12.06 -15.54 2.96
C HIS A 115 10.83 -14.71 2.56
N ASP A 116 9.74 -14.87 3.30
CA ASP A 116 8.45 -14.19 3.05
C ASP A 116 7.81 -14.50 1.69
N GLN A 117 8.20 -15.60 1.03
CA GLN A 117 7.60 -16.14 -0.17
C GLN A 117 6.84 -17.43 0.11
N VAL A 118 5.82 -17.68 -0.70
CA VAL A 118 5.07 -18.94 -0.74
C VAL A 118 5.08 -19.49 -2.17
N VAL A 119 4.91 -20.80 -2.27
CA VAL A 119 4.85 -21.48 -3.57
C VAL A 119 3.56 -21.10 -4.28
N LYS A 120 3.67 -20.42 -5.42
CA LYS A 120 2.56 -20.11 -6.33
C LYS A 120 2.27 -21.31 -7.26
N LYS A 121 3.32 -21.92 -7.79
CA LYS A 121 3.25 -23.13 -8.61
C LYS A 121 4.37 -24.08 -8.18
N ALA A 122 4.00 -25.30 -7.86
CA ALA A 122 4.98 -26.34 -7.49
C ALA A 122 5.86 -26.70 -8.69
N CYS A 123 7.12 -27.06 -8.42
CA CYS A 123 8.02 -27.61 -9.42
C CYS A 123 7.47 -28.90 -10.00
N SER A 124 7.57 -29.06 -11.30
CA SER A 124 7.26 -30.28 -12.06
C SER A 124 8.50 -30.72 -12.85
N ALA A 125 8.45 -31.85 -13.54
CA ALA A 125 9.59 -32.30 -14.34
C ALA A 125 9.94 -31.32 -15.48
N ASP A 126 8.98 -30.53 -15.94
CA ASP A 126 9.06 -29.61 -17.09
C ASP A 126 9.01 -28.12 -16.71
N SER A 127 8.90 -27.77 -15.44
CA SER A 127 8.89 -26.37 -14.98
C SER A 127 9.46 -26.22 -13.59
N ASP A 128 10.17 -25.11 -13.35
CA ASP A 128 10.65 -24.76 -12.02
C ASP A 128 9.50 -24.32 -11.10
N CYS A 129 9.77 -24.29 -9.81
CA CYS A 129 8.90 -23.73 -8.82
C CYS A 129 8.74 -22.21 -9.05
N GLN A 130 7.49 -21.73 -9.00
CA GLN A 130 7.19 -20.31 -9.03
C GLN A 130 6.80 -19.84 -7.63
N CYS A 131 7.44 -18.77 -7.19
CA CYS A 131 7.19 -18.18 -5.88
C CYS A 131 6.46 -16.85 -6.01
N GLN A 132 5.69 -16.48 -5.01
CA GLN A 132 5.11 -15.17 -4.84
C GLN A 132 5.28 -14.72 -3.39
N CYS A 133 5.19 -13.42 -3.12
CA CYS A 133 5.19 -12.94 -1.76
C CYS A 133 3.95 -13.47 -1.01
N LYS A 134 4.12 -13.78 0.28
CA LYS A 134 3.00 -14.16 1.16
C LYS A 134 2.08 -12.97 1.42
N ASP A 135 0.88 -13.24 1.92
CA ASP A 135 -0.08 -12.19 2.30
C ASP A 135 0.54 -11.15 3.23
N GLY A 136 0.24 -9.88 2.96
CA GLY A 136 0.81 -8.74 3.67
C GLY A 136 2.20 -8.29 3.18
N TYR A 137 2.70 -8.88 2.09
CA TYR A 137 3.99 -8.54 1.48
C TYR A 137 3.88 -8.37 -0.04
N TYR A 138 4.75 -7.53 -0.63
CA TYR A 138 4.88 -7.33 -2.07
C TYR A 138 6.33 -7.48 -2.51
N TYR A 139 6.54 -7.87 -3.78
CA TYR A 139 7.86 -8.07 -4.34
C TYR A 139 8.49 -6.76 -4.79
N GLN A 140 9.62 -6.40 -4.17
CA GLN A 140 10.38 -5.21 -4.52
C GLN A 140 11.56 -5.59 -5.42
N LYS A 141 11.43 -5.32 -6.72
CA LYS A 141 12.41 -5.67 -7.75
C LYS A 141 13.84 -5.15 -7.48
N ASN A 142 13.95 -3.94 -6.92
CA ASN A 142 15.27 -3.32 -6.67
C ASN A 142 16.09 -4.06 -5.61
N TYR A 143 15.43 -4.76 -4.70
CA TYR A 143 16.07 -5.49 -3.61
C TYR A 143 15.97 -7.00 -3.77
N ASP A 144 15.27 -7.47 -4.80
CA ASP A 144 14.99 -8.90 -5.06
C ASP A 144 14.43 -9.62 -3.82
N MET A 145 13.48 -8.97 -3.13
CA MET A 145 12.90 -9.49 -1.90
C MET A 145 11.46 -9.04 -1.69
N CYS A 146 10.74 -9.77 -0.83
CA CYS A 146 9.42 -9.38 -0.37
C CYS A 146 9.54 -8.37 0.79
N LEU A 147 8.83 -7.25 0.67
CA LEU A 147 8.70 -6.24 1.71
C LEU A 147 7.26 -6.22 2.22
N ARG A 148 7.11 -5.90 3.50
CA ARG A 148 5.81 -5.75 4.12
C ARG A 148 5.06 -4.57 3.52
N HIS A 149 3.74 -4.72 3.29
CA HIS A 149 2.91 -3.60 2.85
C HIS A 149 2.98 -2.42 3.80
N ARG A 150 2.97 -1.24 3.22
CA ARG A 150 2.88 0.01 3.95
C ARG A 150 1.54 0.09 4.68
N GLU A 151 1.57 0.50 5.93
CA GLU A 151 0.39 0.87 6.69
C GLU A 151 0.09 2.35 6.51
N CYS A 152 -1.13 2.70 6.13
CA CYS A 152 -1.59 4.08 6.04
C CYS A 152 -1.74 4.66 7.45
N PRO A 153 -1.10 5.79 7.76
CA PRO A 153 -1.22 6.40 9.08
C PRO A 153 -2.63 6.96 9.33
N SER A 154 -2.98 7.19 10.58
CA SER A 154 -4.23 7.86 10.95
C SER A 154 -4.39 9.20 10.24
N GLY A 155 -5.54 9.47 9.66
CA GLY A 155 -5.81 10.59 8.75
C GLY A 155 -5.59 10.26 7.27
N GLU A 156 -5.04 9.08 6.97
CA GLU A 156 -4.94 8.51 5.63
C GLU A 156 -5.67 7.16 5.59
N GLY A 157 -6.26 6.85 4.48
CA GLY A 157 -6.88 5.55 4.21
C GLY A 157 -6.27 4.87 2.99
N VAL A 158 -6.53 3.60 2.84
CA VAL A 158 -6.11 2.83 1.67
C VAL A 158 -6.89 3.30 0.45
N LEU A 159 -6.19 3.75 -0.58
CA LEU A 159 -6.74 4.05 -1.91
C LEU A 159 -6.76 2.79 -2.77
N THR A 160 -5.64 2.04 -2.76
CA THR A 160 -5.50 0.77 -3.47
C THR A 160 -4.84 -0.23 -2.53
N GLU A 161 -5.47 -1.38 -2.34
CA GLU A 161 -4.88 -2.46 -1.55
C GLU A 161 -3.61 -2.99 -2.19
N GLY A 162 -2.65 -3.34 -1.35
CA GLY A 162 -1.42 -3.97 -1.79
C GLY A 162 -1.66 -5.38 -2.34
N THR A 163 -0.85 -5.79 -3.29
CA THR A 163 -0.85 -7.12 -3.91
C THR A 163 0.49 -7.81 -3.67
N ALA A 164 0.66 -9.04 -4.15
CA ALA A 164 1.96 -9.71 -4.09
C ALA A 164 3.07 -8.99 -4.89
N ASP A 165 2.70 -8.09 -5.82
CA ASP A 165 3.60 -7.41 -6.75
C ASP A 165 3.70 -5.89 -6.51
N GLU A 166 2.72 -5.28 -5.81
CA GLU A 166 2.63 -3.83 -5.59
C GLU A 166 2.29 -3.50 -4.14
N ASP A 167 2.85 -2.40 -3.63
CA ASP A 167 2.60 -1.91 -2.28
C ASP A 167 1.23 -1.24 -2.13
N THR A 168 0.74 -1.16 -0.90
CA THR A 168 -0.47 -0.40 -0.53
C THR A 168 -0.27 1.09 -0.86
N VAL A 169 -1.26 1.68 -1.54
CA VAL A 169 -1.30 3.12 -1.83
C VAL A 169 -2.23 3.81 -0.85
N CYS A 170 -1.70 4.79 -0.13
CA CYS A 170 -2.44 5.59 0.83
C CYS A 170 -2.85 6.94 0.23
N HIS A 171 -3.97 7.49 0.71
CA HIS A 171 -4.39 8.86 0.41
C HIS A 171 -4.94 9.55 1.66
N THR A 172 -4.78 10.87 1.74
CA THR A 172 -5.39 11.65 2.81
C THR A 172 -6.91 11.57 2.73
N CYS A 173 -7.56 11.34 3.87
CA CYS A 173 -9.01 11.24 3.91
C CYS A 173 -9.67 12.53 3.42
N PRO A 174 -10.58 12.44 2.43
CA PRO A 174 -11.30 13.60 1.91
C PRO A 174 -12.24 14.19 2.96
N ASN A 175 -12.71 15.43 2.70
CA ASN A 175 -13.65 16.10 3.60
C ASN A 175 -14.90 15.24 3.85
N GLY A 176 -15.26 15.09 5.11
CA GLY A 176 -16.41 14.27 5.52
C GLY A 176 -16.05 12.84 5.89
N THR A 177 -14.77 12.47 5.78
CA THR A 177 -14.28 11.13 6.12
C THR A 177 -13.09 11.18 7.09
N TYR A 178 -12.77 10.06 7.71
CA TYR A 178 -11.66 9.92 8.64
C TYR A 178 -11.05 8.51 8.61
N SER A 179 -9.84 8.41 9.17
CA SER A 179 -9.22 7.15 9.56
C SER A 179 -8.52 7.37 10.90
N ASP A 180 -8.91 6.63 11.92
CA ASP A 180 -8.42 6.77 13.29
C ASP A 180 -7.30 5.79 13.66
N THR A 181 -7.00 4.85 12.76
CA THR A 181 -6.02 3.80 12.97
C THR A 181 -4.91 3.83 11.92
N MET A 182 -3.84 3.07 12.18
CA MET A 182 -2.80 2.78 11.19
C MET A 182 -3.08 1.39 10.61
N SER A 183 -3.31 1.30 9.30
CA SER A 183 -3.72 0.05 8.66
C SER A 183 -3.28 -0.04 7.20
N ALA A 184 -2.92 -1.24 6.73
CA ALA A 184 -2.68 -1.53 5.32
C ALA A 184 -3.96 -1.87 4.54
N HIS A 185 -5.12 -1.95 5.22
CA HIS A 185 -6.38 -2.43 4.64
C HIS A 185 -7.56 -1.46 4.84
N GLN A 186 -7.50 -0.57 5.84
CA GLN A 186 -8.62 0.30 6.17
C GLN A 186 -8.70 1.51 5.22
N THR A 187 -9.84 1.67 4.58
CA THR A 187 -10.20 2.87 3.80
C THR A 187 -10.69 3.98 4.72
N CYS A 188 -10.80 5.22 4.18
CA CYS A 188 -11.44 6.32 4.89
C CYS A 188 -12.93 6.04 5.13
N THR A 189 -13.40 6.27 6.35
CA THR A 189 -14.79 6.05 6.79
C THR A 189 -15.54 7.37 6.88
N GLU A 190 -16.82 7.42 6.50
CA GLU A 190 -17.66 8.60 6.64
C GLU A 190 -17.91 8.95 8.11
N HIS A 191 -17.98 10.24 8.41
CA HIS A 191 -18.34 10.70 9.75
C HIS A 191 -19.77 10.37 10.12
N LYS A 192 -19.99 10.00 11.37
CA LYS A 192 -21.34 9.88 11.94
C LYS A 192 -22.12 11.18 11.77
N SER A 193 -23.38 11.04 11.42
CA SER A 193 -24.33 12.13 11.39
C SER A 193 -25.03 12.26 12.76
N CYS A 194 -24.87 13.37 13.44
CA CYS A 194 -25.57 13.66 14.71
C CYS A 194 -26.99 14.24 14.51
N ARG A 195 -27.61 13.99 13.35
CA ARG A 195 -28.96 14.51 13.02
C ARG A 195 -30.11 13.66 13.58
N ALA A 196 -29.82 12.52 14.20
CA ALA A 196 -30.84 11.71 14.84
C ALA A 196 -31.51 12.48 15.99
N ALA A 197 -32.81 12.28 16.20
CA ALA A 197 -33.56 12.95 17.24
C ALA A 197 -32.91 12.72 18.63
N GLY A 198 -32.68 13.78 19.36
CA GLY A 198 -32.07 13.76 20.70
C GLY A 198 -30.55 13.61 20.71
N GLN A 199 -29.86 13.63 19.57
CA GLN A 199 -28.40 13.66 19.51
C GLN A 199 -27.86 15.06 19.20
N GLN A 200 -26.77 15.43 19.86
CA GLN A 200 -26.07 16.69 19.64
C GLN A 200 -24.61 16.43 19.24
N LEU A 201 -24.10 17.25 18.33
CA LEU A 201 -22.69 17.23 17.93
C LEU A 201 -21.85 17.95 18.99
N VAL A 202 -21.08 17.19 19.77
CA VAL A 202 -20.18 17.73 20.80
C VAL A 202 -18.82 18.09 20.20
N LEU A 203 -18.31 17.26 19.30
CA LEU A 203 -17.05 17.49 18.61
C LEU A 203 -17.21 17.15 17.13
N LYS A 204 -16.91 18.11 16.26
CA LYS A 204 -16.88 17.88 14.80
C LYS A 204 -15.71 16.98 14.46
N GLY A 205 -15.97 15.93 13.67
CA GLY A 205 -14.95 15.05 13.14
C GLY A 205 -13.85 15.78 12.34
N SER A 206 -12.71 15.15 12.28
CA SER A 206 -11.54 15.57 11.49
C SER A 206 -11.04 14.40 10.67
N ILE A 207 -10.01 14.55 9.88
CA ILE A 207 -9.45 13.44 9.07
C ILE A 207 -8.96 12.25 9.90
N TRP A 208 -8.73 12.40 11.20
CA TRP A 208 -8.16 11.37 12.08
C TRP A 208 -9.08 10.92 13.23
N HIS A 209 -10.26 11.48 13.39
CA HIS A 209 -11.28 11.03 14.35
C HIS A 209 -12.68 11.31 13.85
N ASP A 210 -13.62 10.48 14.26
CA ASP A 210 -15.03 10.64 13.96
C ASP A 210 -15.69 11.82 14.65
N SER A 211 -16.88 12.21 14.20
CA SER A 211 -17.76 13.14 14.89
C SER A 211 -18.24 12.52 16.20
N LEU A 212 -18.22 13.29 17.28
CA LEU A 212 -18.74 12.85 18.56
C LEU A 212 -20.18 13.35 18.73
N CYS A 213 -21.13 12.42 18.69
CA CYS A 213 -22.55 12.64 18.91
C CYS A 213 -22.94 12.13 20.30
N VAL A 214 -23.71 12.90 21.03
CA VAL A 214 -24.12 12.55 22.40
C VAL A 214 -25.62 12.85 22.56
N SER A 215 -26.33 12.03 23.30
CA SER A 215 -27.69 12.34 23.71
C SER A 215 -27.72 13.42 24.81
N CYS A 216 -28.81 14.17 24.91
CA CYS A 216 -28.96 15.19 25.97
C CYS A 216 -28.89 14.59 27.37
N THR A 217 -29.37 13.39 27.58
CA THR A 217 -29.28 12.67 28.85
C THR A 217 -27.83 12.31 29.21
N GLU A 218 -27.05 11.88 28.24
CA GLU A 218 -25.63 11.58 28.39
C GLU A 218 -24.80 12.86 28.62
N LEU A 219 -25.16 13.97 27.95
CA LEU A 219 -24.48 15.24 28.12
C LEU A 219 -24.56 15.76 29.52
N GLN A 220 -25.71 15.55 30.22
CA GLN A 220 -25.92 15.93 31.61
C GLN A 220 -25.22 15.01 32.61
N SER A 221 -25.03 13.72 32.27
CA SER A 221 -24.49 12.68 33.15
C SER A 221 -22.98 12.48 33.03
N ARG A 222 -22.39 12.79 31.87
CA ARG A 222 -20.95 12.57 31.61
C ARG A 222 -20.10 13.76 32.00
N ASP A 223 -18.98 13.47 32.65
CA ASP A 223 -17.94 14.48 32.78
C ASP A 223 -17.22 14.63 31.43
N GLY A 224 -16.70 15.82 31.14
CA GLY A 224 -16.04 16.09 29.87
C GLY A 224 -14.77 15.27 29.63
N ALA A 225 -14.17 14.68 30.65
CA ALA A 225 -13.02 13.80 30.47
C ALA A 225 -13.38 12.46 29.79
N SER A 226 -14.64 12.03 29.89
CA SER A 226 -15.10 10.81 29.22
C SER A 226 -15.08 10.95 27.69
N TYR A 227 -15.35 12.14 27.16
CA TYR A 227 -15.25 12.41 25.71
C TYR A 227 -13.81 12.38 25.21
N LEU A 228 -12.88 12.89 26.02
CA LEU A 228 -11.46 12.84 25.68
C LEU A 228 -10.92 11.40 25.62
N ARG A 229 -11.43 10.48 26.45
CA ARG A 229 -11.04 9.07 26.39
C ARG A 229 -11.36 8.44 25.04
N GLU A 230 -12.46 8.81 24.41
CA GLU A 230 -12.85 8.28 23.10
C GLU A 230 -11.91 8.74 21.98
N ILE A 231 -11.32 9.93 22.09
CA ILE A 231 -10.53 10.57 21.03
C ILE A 231 -9.02 10.40 21.25
N LEU A 232 -8.55 10.31 22.49
CA LEU A 232 -7.12 10.26 22.79
C LEU A 232 -6.36 9.11 22.12
N PRO A 233 -6.90 7.89 21.94
CA PRO A 233 -6.22 6.83 21.19
C PRO A 233 -5.93 7.25 19.75
N ALA A 234 -6.92 7.77 19.03
CA ALA A 234 -6.77 8.27 17.67
C ALA A 234 -5.83 9.47 17.61
N PHE A 235 -5.89 10.36 18.61
CA PHE A 235 -4.97 11.50 18.74
C PHE A 235 -3.51 11.05 18.82
N PHE A 236 -3.18 10.06 19.65
CA PHE A 236 -1.82 9.52 19.76
C PHE A 236 -1.39 8.69 18.54
N ALA A 237 -2.33 8.13 17.79
CA ALA A 237 -2.06 7.45 16.54
C ALA A 237 -1.74 8.45 15.42
N HIS A 238 -2.48 9.57 15.35
CA HIS A 238 -2.32 10.58 14.31
C HIS A 238 -1.04 11.42 14.47
N HIS A 239 -0.75 11.85 15.69
CA HIS A 239 0.45 12.64 15.95
C HIS A 239 1.71 11.77 15.97
N THR A 240 2.53 11.88 14.92
CA THR A 240 3.81 11.16 14.80
C THR A 240 4.80 11.62 15.87
N LEU A 241 4.80 10.91 16.99
CA LEU A 241 5.75 11.13 18.07
C LEU A 241 6.91 10.13 17.99
N THR A 242 8.14 10.62 18.13
CA THR A 242 9.30 9.73 18.17
C THR A 242 9.21 8.76 19.35
N VAL A 243 9.74 7.55 19.21
CA VAL A 243 9.80 6.55 20.29
C VAL A 243 10.39 7.13 21.59
N LYS A 244 11.41 7.97 21.46
CA LYS A 244 12.01 8.67 22.61
C LYS A 244 11.03 9.60 23.34
N ARG A 245 10.19 10.33 22.59
CA ARG A 245 9.14 11.18 23.17
C ARG A 245 8.02 10.36 23.78
N LEU A 246 7.56 9.32 23.11
CA LEU A 246 6.53 8.41 23.63
C LEU A 246 6.97 7.77 24.96
N ARG A 247 8.21 7.30 25.06
CA ARG A 247 8.77 6.78 26.33
C ARG A 247 8.71 7.81 27.46
N ARG A 248 9.04 9.07 27.16
CA ARG A 248 8.93 10.16 28.17
C ARG A 248 7.48 10.45 28.53
N ILE A 249 6.56 10.46 27.54
CA ILE A 249 5.13 10.65 27.82
C ILE A 249 4.65 9.55 28.76
N VAL A 250 4.85 8.28 28.43
CA VAL A 250 4.45 7.14 29.27
C VAL A 250 5.03 7.24 30.68
N HIS A 251 6.30 7.67 30.80
CA HIS A 251 6.95 7.86 32.10
C HIS A 251 6.31 8.97 32.94
N HIS A 252 5.75 10.02 32.31
CA HIS A 252 5.12 11.17 32.98
C HIS A 252 3.60 11.08 33.06
N LEU A 253 2.97 9.99 32.55
CA LEU A 253 1.52 9.83 32.67
C LEU A 253 1.13 9.81 34.17
N PRO A 254 0.10 10.56 34.56
CA PRO A 254 -0.38 10.56 35.95
C PRO A 254 -0.84 9.15 36.37
N SER A 255 -0.32 8.64 37.49
CA SER A 255 -0.78 7.40 38.14
C SER A 255 -1.57 7.71 39.40
N GLU A 256 -2.37 6.78 39.89
CA GLU A 256 -3.13 6.93 41.14
C GLU A 256 -2.21 7.13 42.34
N ASP A 257 -1.11 6.39 42.40
CA ASP A 257 -0.14 6.43 43.47
C ASP A 257 0.89 7.57 43.37
N GLY A 258 0.76 8.45 42.37
CA GLY A 258 1.76 9.50 42.10
C GLY A 258 3.15 8.99 41.69
N LYS A 259 3.32 7.66 41.55
CA LYS A 259 4.56 7.04 41.15
C LYS A 259 4.75 7.10 39.63
N LYS A 260 5.97 7.40 39.20
CA LYS A 260 6.33 7.35 37.79
C LYS A 260 6.33 5.91 37.29
N GLN A 261 5.84 5.69 36.08
CA GLN A 261 5.86 4.35 35.49
C GLN A 261 7.29 3.89 35.22
N ALA A 262 7.69 2.78 35.85
CA ALA A 262 9.00 2.17 35.68
C ALA A 262 9.05 1.29 34.40
N GLY A 263 10.26 1.01 33.88
CA GLY A 263 10.47 0.05 32.81
C GLY A 263 10.11 0.54 31.40
N THR A 264 10.08 1.86 31.15
CA THR A 264 9.71 2.41 29.83
C THR A 264 10.87 2.45 28.83
N SER A 265 12.12 2.26 29.27
CA SER A 265 13.33 2.42 28.45
C SER A 265 13.47 1.37 27.34
N THR A 266 12.98 0.15 27.56
CA THR A 266 13.10 -0.99 26.64
C THR A 266 11.92 -1.13 25.69
N LEU A 267 10.80 -0.44 25.95
CA LEU A 267 9.57 -0.59 25.15
C LEU A 267 9.74 -0.08 23.72
N ASN A 268 9.24 -0.89 22.77
CA ASN A 268 9.15 -0.51 21.36
C ASN A 268 7.88 0.32 21.06
N LEU A 269 7.70 0.77 19.82
CA LEU A 269 6.58 1.63 19.43
C LEU A 269 5.20 0.99 19.67
N PRO A 270 4.92 -0.27 19.26
CA PRO A 270 3.65 -0.93 19.53
C PRO A 270 3.36 -1.05 21.04
N GLU A 271 4.34 -1.45 21.83
CA GLU A 271 4.19 -1.59 23.30
C GLU A 271 3.86 -0.25 23.99
N LEU A 272 4.51 0.83 23.55
CA LEU A 272 4.23 2.17 24.05
C LEU A 272 2.80 2.61 23.72
N ARG A 273 2.31 2.34 22.52
CA ARG A 273 0.93 2.63 22.12
C ARG A 273 -0.08 1.83 22.95
N VAL A 274 0.14 0.53 23.11
CA VAL A 274 -0.70 -0.33 23.98
C VAL A 274 -0.76 0.25 25.39
N ARG A 275 0.38 0.70 25.94
CA ARG A 275 0.45 1.26 27.30
C ARG A 275 -0.28 2.60 27.42
N ILE A 276 -0.18 3.47 26.41
CA ILE A 276 -0.93 4.73 26.36
C ILE A 276 -2.43 4.45 26.28
N ASN A 277 -2.88 3.54 25.43
CA ASN A 277 -4.29 3.20 25.29
C ASN A 277 -4.86 2.57 26.55
N ALA A 278 -4.11 1.68 27.21
CA ALA A 278 -4.49 1.12 28.51
C ALA A 278 -4.63 2.21 29.59
N TRP A 279 -3.69 3.16 29.62
CA TRP A 279 -3.79 4.30 30.54
C TRP A 279 -5.00 5.18 30.23
N VAL A 280 -5.25 5.51 28.96
CA VAL A 280 -6.42 6.32 28.55
C VAL A 280 -7.73 5.63 28.99
N ALA A 281 -7.83 4.31 28.84
CA ALA A 281 -9.01 3.54 29.21
C ALA A 281 -9.29 3.58 30.73
N SER A 282 -8.24 3.54 31.57
CA SER A 282 -8.34 3.48 33.03
C SER A 282 -8.22 4.83 33.73
N ALA A 283 -7.73 5.89 33.05
CA ALA A 283 -7.44 7.17 33.64
C ALA A 283 -8.70 7.86 34.19
N THR A 284 -8.60 8.44 35.40
CA THR A 284 -9.65 9.28 36.00
C THR A 284 -9.77 10.61 35.24
N ALA A 285 -10.91 11.27 35.36
CA ALA A 285 -11.12 12.62 34.81
C ALA A 285 -10.00 13.60 35.20
N GLN A 286 -9.56 13.54 36.45
CA GLN A 286 -8.51 14.41 36.97
C GLN A 286 -7.15 14.12 36.34
N GLN A 287 -6.83 12.84 36.08
CA GLN A 287 -5.60 12.41 35.40
C GLN A 287 -5.60 12.89 33.93
N ILE A 288 -6.71 12.75 33.23
CA ILE A 288 -6.86 13.24 31.86
C ILE A 288 -6.70 14.77 31.80
N ARG A 289 -7.26 15.51 32.75
CA ARG A 289 -7.09 16.96 32.81
C ARG A 289 -5.63 17.40 33.06
N ARG A 290 -4.79 16.55 33.64
CA ARG A 290 -3.34 16.77 33.81
C ARG A 290 -2.48 16.30 32.66
N LEU A 291 -3.06 15.66 31.66
CA LEU A 291 -2.31 15.16 30.46
C LEU A 291 -1.47 16.25 29.77
N PRO A 292 -1.96 17.51 29.57
CA PRO A 292 -1.13 18.56 28.97
C PRO A 292 0.16 18.85 29.75
N GLU A 293 0.15 18.77 31.07
CA GLU A 293 1.35 18.95 31.90
C GLU A 293 2.36 17.81 31.68
N ALA A 294 1.88 16.57 31.55
CA ALA A 294 2.71 15.41 31.21
C ALA A 294 3.35 15.53 29.84
N LEU A 295 2.60 16.03 28.84
CA LEU A 295 3.10 16.28 27.49
C LEU A 295 4.19 17.37 27.47
N ILE A 296 4.01 18.44 28.22
CA ILE A 296 5.02 19.51 28.38
C ILE A 296 6.30 18.94 29.00
N LYS A 297 6.20 18.19 30.10
CA LYS A 297 7.34 17.53 30.74
C LYS A 297 8.08 16.54 29.83
N ALA A 298 7.35 15.91 28.92
CA ALA A 298 7.93 15.03 27.91
C ALA A 298 8.57 15.75 26.71
N GLY A 299 8.43 17.10 26.63
CA GLY A 299 8.94 17.90 25.52
C GLY A 299 8.09 17.77 24.23
N ALA A 300 6.80 17.44 24.39
CA ALA A 300 5.84 17.29 23.29
C ALA A 300 4.98 18.55 23.11
N ASN A 301 5.57 19.73 23.14
CA ASN A 301 4.87 21.02 23.13
C ASN A 301 4.01 21.24 21.89
N ASN A 302 4.43 20.71 20.73
CA ASN A 302 3.66 20.76 19.49
C ASN A 302 2.32 20.02 19.57
N VAL A 303 2.20 19.05 20.49
CA VAL A 303 1.00 18.21 20.67
C VAL A 303 0.10 18.80 21.78
N VAL A 304 0.68 19.56 22.72
CA VAL A 304 -0.04 20.17 23.85
C VAL A 304 -1.16 21.11 23.39
N PHE A 305 -0.88 21.92 22.35
CA PHE A 305 -1.87 22.85 21.80
C PHE A 305 -3.11 22.10 21.27
N SER A 306 -2.91 20.99 20.57
CA SER A 306 -4.01 20.17 20.03
C SER A 306 -4.87 19.56 21.15
N VAL A 307 -4.25 19.04 22.21
CA VAL A 307 -4.99 18.51 23.38
C VAL A 307 -5.73 19.62 24.11
N SER A 308 -5.12 20.78 24.27
CA SER A 308 -5.77 21.95 24.91
C SER A 308 -6.96 22.45 24.09
N LEU A 309 -6.86 22.41 22.74
CA LEU A 309 -7.94 22.79 21.86
C LEU A 309 -9.13 21.81 21.95
N LEU A 310 -8.87 20.51 22.04
CA LEU A 310 -9.90 19.51 22.29
C LEU A 310 -10.65 19.78 23.59
N ARG A 311 -9.94 20.09 24.68
CA ARG A 311 -10.52 20.45 25.96
C ARG A 311 -11.35 21.75 25.92
N TYR A 312 -10.90 22.76 25.15
CA TYR A 312 -11.65 24.02 24.99
C TYR A 312 -12.97 23.77 24.23
N LYS A 313 -12.94 22.99 23.15
CA LYS A 313 -14.14 22.63 22.39
C LYS A 313 -15.14 21.84 23.25
N GLU A 314 -14.66 20.94 24.09
CA GLU A 314 -15.46 20.19 25.05
C GLU A 314 -16.18 21.12 26.04
N LYS A 315 -15.49 22.07 26.64
CA LYS A 315 -16.10 23.06 27.58
C LYS A 315 -17.17 23.91 26.89
N SER A 316 -16.92 24.31 25.62
CA SER A 316 -17.89 25.09 24.84
C SER A 316 -19.12 24.26 24.49
N SER A 317 -18.96 22.95 24.27
CA SER A 317 -20.05 22.03 23.96
C SER A 317 -20.92 21.71 25.21
N SER A 318 -20.32 21.63 26.39
CA SER A 318 -21.08 21.40 27.63
C SER A 318 -21.95 22.58 28.06
N SER A 319 -21.78 23.75 27.44
CA SER A 319 -22.69 24.91 27.63
C SER A 319 -23.88 24.90 26.65
N LEU A 320 -23.98 23.92 25.73
CA LEU A 320 -25.10 23.77 24.82
C LEU A 320 -26.34 23.35 25.58
N GLN A 321 -27.33 24.24 25.60
CA GLN A 321 -28.66 23.94 26.12
C GLN A 321 -29.36 22.91 25.24
N CYS A 322 -29.68 21.77 25.81
CA CYS A 322 -30.58 20.80 25.19
C CYS A 322 -32.00 21.37 25.19
N HIS A 323 -32.51 21.76 24.06
CA HIS A 323 -33.90 22.11 23.82
C HIS A 323 -34.63 20.92 23.22
#